data_428636db603faf5fd567d3b30ff00386
#
_entry.id   428636db603faf5fd567d3b30ff00386
#
_cell.length_a   1.000
_cell.length_b   1.000
_cell.length_c   1.000
_cell.angle_alpha   90.00
_cell.angle_beta   90.00
_cell.angle_gamma   90.00
#
_symmetry.space_group_name_H-M   'P 1'
#
loop_
_entity.id
_entity.type
_entity.pdbx_description
1 polymer ?
#
loop_
_entity_poly.entity_id
_entity_poly.type
_entity_poly.pdbx_seq_one_letter_code
_entity_poly.pdbx_strand_id
1 'polypeptide(L)'
;IKYLALFFTLVSFSANAMEAPRHIGDYGDWAAYTYKENGKNVCYMASTPKRDEGKYTKRGDIYAVVTHRPAEKSFDAVNLVAGYTYKTESKAVVKIGKETFNLFTADDKAWTLTSQDDKKLVAAMKRGERMIVYGVSSRSTQTKDTYSLQGFMRAYNAISAKCGKK
;
A
#
# COMPACT_ATOMS: atom_id res chain seq x y z
N ILE A 1 1.60 -47.70 -45.97
CA ILE A 1 1.97 -46.32 -45.56
C ILE A 1 1.01 -45.94 -44.45
N LYS A 2 1.53 -45.91 -43.17
CA LYS A 2 0.74 -45.53 -41.96
C LYS A 2 1.02 -44.05 -41.70
N TYR A 3 -0.01 -43.21 -41.79
CA TYR A 3 0.02 -41.81 -41.34
C TYR A 3 -0.14 -41.73 -39.84
N LEU A 4 0.89 -41.30 -39.15
CA LEU A 4 0.88 -40.98 -37.73
C LEU A 4 0.41 -39.52 -37.57
N ALA A 5 -0.81 -39.30 -37.16
CA ALA A 5 -1.35 -37.95 -36.87
C ALA A 5 -0.81 -37.48 -35.51
N LEU A 6 0.06 -36.48 -35.54
CA LEU A 6 0.58 -35.85 -34.33
C LEU A 6 -0.45 -34.82 -33.83
N PHE A 7 -1.15 -35.15 -32.76
CA PHE A 7 -2.03 -34.19 -32.06
C PHE A 7 -1.19 -33.20 -31.27
N PHE A 8 -1.13 -31.95 -31.75
CA PHE A 8 -0.53 -30.85 -31.02
C PHE A 8 -1.60 -30.28 -30.06
N THR A 9 -1.52 -30.59 -28.78
CA THR A 9 -2.37 -29.97 -27.75
C THR A 9 -1.85 -28.56 -27.47
N LEU A 10 -2.60 -27.55 -27.91
CA LEU A 10 -2.38 -26.14 -27.53
C LEU A 10 -2.71 -25.99 -26.03
N VAL A 11 -1.71 -25.85 -25.23
CA VAL A 11 -1.84 -25.41 -23.83
C VAL A 11 -2.09 -23.92 -23.83
N SER A 12 -3.33 -23.50 -23.64
CA SER A 12 -3.69 -22.10 -23.47
C SER A 12 -3.22 -21.61 -22.10
N PHE A 13 -2.14 -20.84 -22.07
CA PHE A 13 -1.77 -20.08 -20.87
C PHE A 13 -2.77 -18.94 -20.70
N SER A 14 -3.66 -19.05 -19.69
CA SER A 14 -4.48 -17.93 -19.26
C SER A 14 -3.57 -16.91 -18.57
N ALA A 15 -3.23 -15.82 -19.25
CA ALA A 15 -2.59 -14.67 -18.64
C ALA A 15 -3.57 -14.08 -17.62
N ASN A 16 -3.19 -14.06 -16.34
CA ASN A 16 -3.94 -13.37 -15.29
C ASN A 16 -3.86 -11.86 -15.57
N ALA A 17 -4.86 -11.33 -16.26
CA ALA A 17 -4.97 -9.90 -16.53
C ALA A 17 -5.42 -9.19 -15.25
N MET A 18 -4.57 -8.35 -14.69
CA MET A 18 -4.94 -7.42 -13.65
C MET A 18 -5.74 -6.28 -14.30
N GLU A 19 -6.98 -6.10 -13.85
CA GLU A 19 -7.84 -5.01 -14.35
C GLU A 19 -7.27 -3.66 -13.86
N ALA A 20 -7.26 -2.64 -14.73
CA ALA A 20 -6.79 -1.31 -14.33
C ALA A 20 -7.61 -0.77 -13.15
N PRO A 21 -6.98 -0.13 -12.16
CA PRO A 21 -7.68 0.44 -11.02
C PRO A 21 -8.73 1.47 -11.46
N ARG A 22 -9.94 1.36 -10.91
CA ARG A 22 -11.02 2.34 -11.08
C ARG A 22 -11.05 3.26 -9.87
N HIS A 23 -11.08 4.55 -10.13
CA HIS A 23 -11.21 5.59 -9.11
C HIS A 23 -12.62 5.55 -8.49
N ILE A 24 -12.70 5.53 -7.16
CA ILE A 24 -13.94 5.60 -6.39
C ILE A 24 -14.25 7.06 -6.04
N GLY A 25 -13.25 7.82 -5.61
CA GLY A 25 -13.39 9.23 -5.24
C GLY A 25 -12.17 9.79 -4.53
N ASP A 26 -12.15 11.12 -4.46
CA ASP A 26 -11.15 11.89 -3.71
C ASP A 26 -11.76 12.40 -2.41
N TYR A 27 -11.03 12.24 -1.33
CA TYR A 27 -11.47 12.55 0.03
C TYR A 27 -10.39 13.35 0.77
N GLY A 28 -10.33 14.64 0.52
CA GLY A 28 -9.26 15.48 1.04
C GLY A 28 -7.90 15.10 0.44
N ASP A 29 -6.97 14.66 1.28
CA ASP A 29 -5.63 14.27 0.85
C ASP A 29 -5.49 12.76 0.54
N TRP A 30 -6.59 12.02 0.48
CA TRP A 30 -6.66 10.59 0.19
C TRP A 30 -7.58 10.31 -1.00
N ALA A 31 -7.15 9.42 -1.88
CA ALA A 31 -7.96 8.93 -2.99
C ALA A 31 -8.24 7.43 -2.82
N ALA A 32 -9.45 7.01 -3.18
CA ALA A 32 -9.92 5.63 -3.07
C ALA A 32 -10.08 4.98 -4.44
N TYR A 33 -9.71 3.71 -4.55
CA TYR A 33 -9.70 2.93 -5.79
C TYR A 33 -10.19 1.51 -5.56
N THR A 34 -10.64 0.88 -6.64
CA THR A 34 -10.95 -0.56 -6.68
C THR A 34 -10.47 -1.18 -7.99
N TYR A 35 -10.05 -2.42 -7.95
CA TYR A 35 -9.75 -3.23 -9.13
C TYR A 35 -10.09 -4.70 -8.88
N LYS A 36 -10.01 -5.51 -9.93
CA LYS A 36 -10.14 -6.97 -9.80
C LYS A 36 -8.79 -7.63 -10.01
N GLU A 37 -8.46 -8.52 -9.09
CA GLU A 37 -7.32 -9.41 -9.16
C GLU A 37 -7.86 -10.83 -9.18
N ASN A 38 -7.60 -11.56 -10.27
CA ASN A 38 -8.18 -12.91 -10.49
C ASN A 38 -9.72 -12.96 -10.30
N GLY A 39 -10.43 -11.94 -10.77
CA GLY A 39 -11.88 -11.80 -10.63
C GLY A 39 -12.38 -11.41 -9.23
N LYS A 40 -11.50 -11.23 -8.25
CA LYS A 40 -11.82 -10.85 -6.86
C LYS A 40 -11.61 -9.36 -6.66
N ASN A 41 -12.53 -8.73 -5.94
CA ASN A 41 -12.40 -7.29 -5.64
C ASN A 41 -11.24 -7.03 -4.68
N VAL A 42 -10.45 -6.00 -5.02
CA VAL A 42 -9.46 -5.37 -4.15
C VAL A 42 -9.80 -3.88 -4.09
N CYS A 43 -9.80 -3.31 -2.89
CA CYS A 43 -10.04 -1.90 -2.68
C CYS A 43 -8.87 -1.31 -1.91
N TYR A 44 -8.40 -0.16 -2.35
CA TYR A 44 -7.32 0.53 -1.66
C TYR A 44 -7.53 2.03 -1.66
N MET A 45 -6.90 2.68 -0.73
CA MET A 45 -6.78 4.13 -0.68
C MET A 45 -5.32 4.53 -0.58
N ALA A 46 -4.97 5.65 -1.18
CA ALA A 46 -3.59 6.12 -1.24
C ALA A 46 -3.49 7.63 -1.01
N SER A 47 -2.34 8.06 -0.51
CA SER A 47 -1.97 9.46 -0.35
C SER A 47 -0.48 9.65 -0.60
N THR A 48 -0.09 10.81 -1.10
CA THR A 48 1.30 11.25 -1.18
C THR A 48 1.63 12.19 -0.01
N PRO A 49 2.91 12.27 0.43
CA PRO A 49 3.27 13.18 1.50
C PRO A 49 3.10 14.65 1.07
N LYS A 50 2.74 15.51 2.02
CA LYS A 50 2.72 16.96 1.83
C LYS A 50 4.12 17.56 1.85
N ARG A 51 5.04 16.89 2.50
CA ARG A 51 6.47 17.24 2.57
C ARG A 51 7.29 15.97 2.61
N ASP A 52 8.32 15.94 1.82
CA ASP A 52 9.35 14.91 1.76
C ASP A 52 10.71 15.56 1.98
N GLU A 53 11.37 15.18 3.06
CA GLU A 53 12.61 15.81 3.55
C GLU A 53 13.74 14.78 3.58
N GLY A 54 14.94 15.17 3.16
CA GLY A 54 16.15 14.35 3.20
C GLY A 54 17.23 14.91 2.28
N LYS A 55 18.49 14.55 2.53
CA LYS A 55 19.63 14.94 1.68
C LYS A 55 19.82 13.93 0.54
N TYR A 56 18.92 13.92 -0.42
CA TYR A 56 18.97 13.07 -1.61
C TYR A 56 18.95 13.93 -2.89
N THR A 57 19.57 13.44 -3.96
CA THR A 57 19.58 14.10 -5.29
C THR A 57 18.45 13.61 -6.18
N LYS A 58 18.00 12.35 -5.99
CA LYS A 58 16.91 11.72 -6.73
C LYS A 58 16.15 10.78 -5.82
N ARG A 59 14.84 10.80 -5.93
CA ARG A 59 13.90 9.93 -5.23
C ARG A 59 12.76 9.55 -6.16
N GLY A 60 12.27 8.33 -6.10
CA GLY A 60 11.08 7.88 -6.82
C GLY A 60 9.79 8.30 -6.14
N ASP A 61 8.68 7.73 -6.59
CA ASP A 61 7.35 8.01 -6.05
C ASP A 61 7.23 7.59 -4.58
N ILE A 62 6.58 8.45 -3.79
CA ILE A 62 6.40 8.27 -2.35
C ILE A 62 4.92 8.25 -2.06
N TYR A 63 4.41 7.18 -1.44
CA TYR A 63 3.00 7.11 -1.07
C TYR A 63 2.73 6.13 0.06
N ALA A 64 1.62 6.36 0.75
CA ALA A 64 1.03 5.45 1.73
C ALA A 64 -0.22 4.82 1.15
N VAL A 65 -0.41 3.53 1.39
CA VAL A 65 -1.57 2.76 0.90
C VAL A 65 -2.19 1.97 2.04
N VAL A 66 -3.52 1.93 2.08
CA VAL A 66 -4.29 1.00 2.91
C VAL A 66 -5.14 0.14 1.99
N THR A 67 -5.03 -1.18 2.11
CA THR A 67 -5.66 -2.14 1.19
C THR A 67 -6.59 -3.09 1.92
N HIS A 68 -7.72 -3.40 1.27
CA HIS A 68 -8.66 -4.47 1.64
C HIS A 68 -8.68 -5.53 0.54
N ARG A 69 -8.44 -6.80 0.90
CA ARG A 69 -8.52 -7.99 0.04
C ARG A 69 -9.53 -8.99 0.63
N PRO A 70 -10.84 -8.81 0.39
CA PRO A 70 -11.87 -9.66 1.03
C PRO A 70 -11.70 -11.14 0.74
N ALA A 71 -11.28 -11.50 -0.47
CA ALA A 71 -11.07 -12.89 -0.87
C ALA A 71 -10.00 -13.61 -0.03
N GLU A 72 -9.04 -12.86 0.47
CA GLU A 72 -7.96 -13.34 1.36
C GLU A 72 -8.29 -13.13 2.84
N LYS A 73 -9.47 -12.58 3.16
CA LYS A 73 -9.86 -12.12 4.50
C LYS A 73 -8.84 -11.14 5.10
N SER A 74 -8.09 -10.43 4.25
CA SER A 74 -7.09 -9.43 4.62
C SER A 74 -7.70 -8.03 4.53
N PHE A 75 -7.68 -7.33 5.66
CA PHE A 75 -8.18 -5.97 5.77
C PHE A 75 -7.17 -5.11 6.52
N ASP A 76 -7.20 -3.80 6.22
CA ASP A 76 -6.35 -2.80 6.86
C ASP A 76 -4.85 -2.93 6.56
N ALA A 77 -4.46 -3.70 5.55
CA ALA A 77 -3.05 -3.85 5.21
C ALA A 77 -2.42 -2.52 4.83
N VAL A 78 -1.49 -2.03 5.66
CA VAL A 78 -0.77 -0.78 5.45
C VAL A 78 0.56 -1.03 4.75
N ASN A 79 0.80 -0.29 3.68
CA ASN A 79 2.05 -0.32 2.92
C ASN A 79 2.53 1.12 2.69
N LEU A 80 3.80 1.38 2.99
CA LEU A 80 4.45 2.66 2.75
C LEU A 80 5.53 2.47 1.69
N VAL A 81 5.51 3.26 0.62
CA VAL A 81 6.51 3.25 -0.44
C VAL A 81 7.40 4.48 -0.28
N ALA A 82 8.70 4.25 -0.14
CA ALA A 82 9.66 5.31 0.19
C ALA A 82 10.28 5.98 -1.04
N GLY A 83 10.14 5.40 -2.24
CA GLY A 83 10.79 5.89 -3.45
C GLY A 83 12.32 5.71 -3.47
N TYR A 84 12.85 4.88 -2.58
CA TYR A 84 14.25 4.43 -2.53
C TYR A 84 14.32 3.04 -1.86
N THR A 85 15.38 2.30 -2.15
CA THR A 85 15.66 1.05 -1.44
C THR A 85 16.09 1.35 -0.01
N TYR A 86 15.38 0.80 0.97
CA TYR A 86 15.73 0.93 2.39
C TYR A 86 17.08 0.29 2.69
N LYS A 87 17.77 0.84 3.70
CA LYS A 87 18.97 0.22 4.25
C LYS A 87 18.61 -1.15 4.85
N THR A 88 19.40 -2.17 4.53
CA THR A 88 19.23 -3.54 5.05
C THR A 88 19.09 -3.53 6.57
N GLU A 89 18.15 -4.32 7.08
CA GLU A 89 17.81 -4.44 8.51
C GLU A 89 17.36 -3.12 9.20
N SER A 90 17.13 -2.03 8.43
CA SER A 90 16.55 -0.82 8.98
C SER A 90 15.03 -0.99 9.18
N LYS A 91 14.45 -0.10 9.96
CA LYS A 91 13.01 0.00 10.15
C LYS A 91 12.52 1.36 9.67
N ALA A 92 11.31 1.40 9.12
CA ALA A 92 10.59 2.65 8.98
C ALA A 92 9.86 2.95 10.30
N VAL A 93 9.97 4.18 10.79
CA VAL A 93 9.33 4.61 12.04
C VAL A 93 8.20 5.55 11.69
N VAL A 94 6.97 5.18 12.07
CA VAL A 94 5.77 5.99 11.86
C VAL A 94 5.36 6.63 13.17
N LYS A 95 5.12 7.95 13.16
CA LYS A 95 4.61 8.70 14.31
C LYS A 95 3.28 9.37 13.97
N ILE A 96 2.29 9.17 14.84
CA ILE A 96 0.97 9.80 14.75
C ILE A 96 0.60 10.29 16.15
N GLY A 97 0.58 11.61 16.36
CA GLY A 97 0.40 12.17 17.69
C GLY A 97 1.49 11.68 18.66
N LYS A 98 1.10 10.97 19.71
CA LYS A 98 2.01 10.36 20.71
C LYS A 98 2.35 8.91 20.42
N GLU A 99 1.71 8.29 19.44
CA GLU A 99 1.90 6.88 19.08
C GLU A 99 3.07 6.71 18.11
N THR A 100 3.83 5.63 18.30
CA THR A 100 4.98 5.28 17.44
C THR A 100 4.87 3.82 17.01
N PHE A 101 5.05 3.58 15.71
CA PHE A 101 4.99 2.25 15.10
C PHE A 101 6.30 1.98 14.37
N ASN A 102 6.85 0.78 14.55
CA ASN A 102 8.04 0.32 13.84
C ASN A 102 7.62 -0.69 12.78
N LEU A 103 7.87 -0.36 11.52
CA LEU A 103 7.58 -1.20 10.39
C LEU A 103 8.87 -1.87 9.91
N PHE A 104 8.80 -3.15 9.51
CA PHE A 104 9.92 -3.76 8.82
C PHE A 104 9.98 -3.29 7.37
N THR A 105 11.16 -3.36 6.76
CA THR A 105 11.41 -2.85 5.42
C THR A 105 11.99 -3.93 4.51
N ALA A 106 11.58 -3.90 3.25
CA ALA A 106 12.19 -4.68 2.18
C ALA A 106 12.07 -3.89 0.86
N ASP A 107 13.13 -3.87 0.09
CA ASP A 107 13.25 -3.04 -1.11
C ASP A 107 12.87 -1.58 -0.82
N ASP A 108 11.88 -1.02 -1.51
CA ASP A 108 11.38 0.34 -1.33
C ASP A 108 10.15 0.45 -0.42
N LYS A 109 9.74 -0.63 0.24
CA LYS A 109 8.47 -0.73 0.96
C LYS A 109 8.66 -0.99 2.45
N ALA A 110 7.66 -0.57 3.25
CA ALA A 110 7.59 -0.86 4.67
C ALA A 110 6.18 -1.34 5.06
N TRP A 111 6.12 -2.34 5.97
CA TRP A 111 4.89 -2.97 6.45
C TRP A 111 4.92 -3.18 7.96
N THR A 112 3.76 -3.39 8.54
CA THR A 112 3.64 -3.97 9.89
C THR A 112 3.92 -5.48 9.86
N LEU A 113 4.25 -6.08 10.99
CA LEU A 113 4.51 -7.53 11.06
C LEU A 113 3.23 -8.36 11.11
N THR A 114 2.15 -7.83 11.64
CA THR A 114 0.90 -8.56 11.86
C THR A 114 -0.33 -7.77 11.47
N SER A 115 -1.41 -8.46 11.13
CA SER A 115 -2.71 -7.81 10.88
C SER A 115 -3.26 -7.05 12.10
N GLN A 116 -2.83 -7.43 13.32
CA GLN A 116 -3.19 -6.71 14.53
C GLN A 116 -2.46 -5.35 14.61
N ASP A 117 -1.22 -5.29 14.17
CA ASP A 117 -0.46 -4.05 14.10
C ASP A 117 -0.97 -3.13 12.98
N ASP A 118 -1.39 -3.69 11.84
CA ASP A 118 -2.13 -2.95 10.81
C ASP A 118 -3.37 -2.28 11.39
N LYS A 119 -4.19 -3.01 12.14
CA LYS A 119 -5.41 -2.46 12.77
C LYS A 119 -5.08 -1.34 13.76
N LYS A 120 -4.02 -1.47 14.55
CA LYS A 120 -3.58 -0.42 15.49
C LYS A 120 -3.13 0.83 14.72
N LEU A 121 -2.32 0.65 13.68
CA LEU A 121 -1.84 1.76 12.85
C LEU A 121 -3.00 2.47 12.15
N VAL A 122 -3.91 1.73 11.51
CA VAL A 122 -5.12 2.30 10.88
C VAL A 122 -6.00 3.01 11.92
N ALA A 123 -6.15 2.48 13.12
CA ALA A 123 -6.90 3.15 14.19
C ALA A 123 -6.26 4.48 14.60
N ALA A 124 -4.92 4.56 14.65
CA ALA A 124 -4.20 5.81 14.90
C ALA A 124 -4.38 6.80 13.73
N MET A 125 -4.30 6.32 12.47
CA MET A 125 -4.52 7.15 11.27
C MET A 125 -5.93 7.75 11.24
N LYS A 126 -6.95 7.01 11.70
CA LYS A 126 -8.34 7.50 11.78
C LYS A 126 -8.52 8.65 12.76
N ARG A 127 -7.72 8.69 13.83
CA ARG A 127 -7.83 9.70 14.90
C ARG A 127 -6.85 10.87 14.75
N GLY A 128 -5.77 10.63 13.96
CA GLY A 128 -4.70 11.59 13.81
C GLY A 128 -4.97 12.68 12.78
N GLU A 129 -4.21 13.73 12.85
CA GLU A 129 -4.21 14.81 11.84
C GLU A 129 -3.05 14.69 10.85
N ARG A 130 -1.92 14.16 11.32
CA ARG A 130 -0.68 13.98 10.56
C ARG A 130 -0.02 12.66 10.89
N MET A 131 0.57 12.06 9.87
CA MET A 131 1.44 10.90 9.99
C MET A 131 2.83 11.30 9.51
N ILE A 132 3.86 11.03 10.33
CA ILE A 132 5.26 11.30 9.98
C ILE A 132 5.97 9.96 9.84
N VAL A 133 6.62 9.75 8.71
CA VAL A 133 7.37 8.53 8.40
C VAL A 133 8.84 8.85 8.32
N TYR A 134 9.65 8.20 9.14
CA TYR A 134 11.11 8.28 9.11
C TYR A 134 11.66 7.00 8.47
N GLY A 135 12.64 7.16 7.61
CA GLY A 135 13.33 6.05 6.97
C GLY A 135 14.80 6.32 6.73
N VAL A 136 15.53 5.28 6.36
CA VAL A 136 16.95 5.36 5.99
C VAL A 136 17.15 4.61 4.69
N SER A 137 17.68 5.28 3.67
CA SER A 137 17.98 4.65 2.38
C SER A 137 19.22 3.74 2.46
N SER A 138 19.38 2.86 1.48
CA SER A 138 20.57 2.02 1.29
C SER A 138 21.88 2.82 1.25
N ARG A 139 21.80 4.10 0.90
CA ARG A 139 22.92 5.05 0.93
C ARG A 139 23.08 5.77 2.28
N SER A 140 22.38 5.32 3.31
CA SER A 140 22.36 5.92 4.66
C SER A 140 21.79 7.35 4.71
N THR A 141 21.02 7.77 3.71
CA THR A 141 20.30 9.03 3.74
C THR A 141 19.07 8.89 4.63
N GLN A 142 18.97 9.73 5.65
CA GLN A 142 17.77 9.82 6.49
C GLN A 142 16.69 10.63 5.77
N THR A 143 15.45 10.17 5.84
CA THR A 143 14.28 10.84 5.27
C THR A 143 13.20 11.04 6.31
N LYS A 144 12.35 12.04 6.07
CA LYS A 144 11.18 12.35 6.88
C LYS A 144 10.06 12.80 5.98
N ASP A 145 9.02 11.99 5.88
CA ASP A 145 7.85 12.24 5.05
C ASP A 145 6.65 12.59 5.93
N THR A 146 6.00 13.70 5.63
CA THR A 146 4.83 14.17 6.40
C THR A 146 3.58 14.05 5.55
N TYR A 147 2.67 13.16 5.96
CA TYR A 147 1.37 12.96 5.35
C TYR A 147 0.28 13.70 6.13
N SER A 148 -0.67 14.26 5.42
CA SER A 148 -1.94 14.71 6.00
C SER A 148 -2.87 13.51 6.15
N LEU A 149 -3.60 13.45 7.26
CA LEU A 149 -4.67 12.47 7.48
C LEU A 149 -6.07 13.07 7.22
N GLN A 150 -6.12 14.28 6.65
CA GLN A 150 -7.38 14.90 6.25
C GLN A 150 -8.09 14.06 5.18
N GLY A 151 -9.30 13.63 5.50
CA GLY A 151 -10.10 12.78 4.59
C GLY A 151 -9.85 11.29 4.73
N PHE A 152 -8.87 10.85 5.54
CA PHE A 152 -8.56 9.43 5.75
C PHE A 152 -9.81 8.61 6.09
N MET A 153 -10.59 9.03 7.09
CA MET A 153 -11.79 8.31 7.52
C MET A 153 -12.82 8.15 6.39
N ARG A 154 -13.03 9.20 5.57
CA ARG A 154 -13.97 9.16 4.45
C ARG A 154 -13.51 8.21 3.34
N ALA A 155 -12.22 8.28 2.97
CA ALA A 155 -11.62 7.35 2.00
C ALA A 155 -11.67 5.89 2.51
N TYR A 156 -11.36 5.69 3.80
CA TYR A 156 -11.44 4.39 4.45
C TYR A 156 -12.86 3.81 4.41
N ASN A 157 -13.87 4.61 4.72
CA ASN A 157 -15.27 4.19 4.64
C ASN A 157 -15.68 3.82 3.21
N ALA A 158 -15.18 4.56 2.20
CA ALA A 158 -15.45 4.27 0.80
C ALA A 158 -14.88 2.92 0.36
N ILE A 159 -13.62 2.61 0.68
CA ILE A 159 -13.03 1.31 0.35
C ILE A 159 -13.65 0.18 1.17
N SER A 160 -14.02 0.42 2.43
CA SER A 160 -14.67 -0.57 3.29
C SER A 160 -16.06 -0.94 2.76
N ALA A 161 -16.87 0.05 2.41
CA ALA A 161 -18.19 -0.19 1.79
C ALA A 161 -18.06 -0.94 0.46
N LYS A 162 -17.10 -0.56 -0.39
CA LYS A 162 -16.88 -1.18 -1.70
C LYS A 162 -16.41 -2.63 -1.61
N CYS A 163 -15.58 -2.95 -0.62
CA CYS A 163 -15.06 -4.30 -0.38
C CYS A 163 -15.78 -5.08 0.72
N GLY A 164 -16.93 -4.61 1.19
CA GLY A 164 -17.82 -5.34 2.12
C GLY A 164 -17.21 -5.59 3.48
N LYS A 165 -16.31 -4.71 3.95
CA LYS A 165 -15.81 -4.73 5.32
C LYS A 165 -16.89 -4.22 6.26
N LYS A 166 -17.33 -5.07 7.17
CA LYS A 166 -18.29 -4.74 8.23
C LYS A 166 -17.56 -4.22 9.48
#